data_f30ccdae4986f7045db843517cf606b8
#
_entry.id   f30ccdae4986f7045db843517cf606b8
#
_cell.length_a   1.000
_cell.length_b   1.000
_cell.length_c   1.000
_cell.angle_alpha   90.00
_cell.angle_beta   90.00
_cell.angle_gamma   90.00
#
_symmetry.space_group_name_H-M   'P 1'
#
loop_
_entity.id
_entity.type
_entity.pdbx_description
1 polymer ?
#
loop_
_entity_poly.entity_id
_entity_poly.type
_entity_poly.pdbx_seq_one_letter_code
_entity_poly.pdbx_strand_id
1 'polypeptide(L)'
;MHVGSWRKDDENEEFVQYHEIEKELIEHCKKHHFTHVEVMPLCEYPFDGSWGYQCTGYFSSTSRYGTNHELMHFVNALHEAGIGVIMDFVPVHFVKDNYALGMFDGTPLYEYSKPEDANSEWGTANFNLWKEEVRSFLMSAANFWIDVYHVDGLRMDAISNAIFWHGNKNNGVNEGACDFMKRMNHLLNEAHQGKSC
;
A
#
# COMPACT_ATOMS: atom_id res chain seq x y z
N MET A 1 3.15 9.45 7.42
CA MET A 1 4.59 9.48 7.77
C MET A 1 5.35 8.37 7.07
N HIS A 2 6.66 8.53 6.85
CA HIS A 2 7.56 7.44 6.44
C HIS A 2 8.22 6.84 7.68
N VAL A 3 8.02 5.55 7.94
CA VAL A 3 8.49 4.90 9.18
C VAL A 3 10.00 5.03 9.33
N GLY A 4 10.77 4.63 8.34
CA GLY A 4 12.23 4.56 8.41
C GLY A 4 12.99 5.89 8.47
N SER A 5 12.29 7.03 8.34
CA SER A 5 12.91 8.36 8.41
C SER A 5 12.25 9.28 9.45
N TRP A 6 11.21 8.82 10.15
CA TRP A 6 10.56 9.63 11.17
C TRP A 6 11.50 9.79 12.38
N ARG A 7 11.95 11.03 12.64
CA ARG A 7 12.94 11.38 13.66
C ARG A 7 14.26 10.60 13.55
N LYS A 8 14.65 10.25 12.32
CA LYS A 8 15.95 9.64 12.06
C LYS A 8 17.06 10.62 12.45
N ASP A 9 18.10 10.09 13.09
CA ASP A 9 19.34 10.83 13.28
C ASP A 9 20.11 10.85 11.96
N ASP A 10 20.55 12.03 11.53
CA ASP A 10 21.28 12.22 10.25
C ASP A 10 22.64 11.48 10.23
N GLU A 11 23.19 11.12 11.41
CA GLU A 11 24.45 10.37 11.53
C GLU A 11 24.25 8.86 11.31
N ASN A 12 23.02 8.35 11.34
CA ASN A 12 22.71 6.93 11.16
C ASN A 12 22.18 6.65 9.74
N GLU A 13 22.86 5.80 8.97
CA GLU A 13 22.45 5.38 7.63
C GLU A 13 21.32 4.33 7.67
N GLU A 14 21.14 3.61 8.79
CA GLU A 14 20.14 2.57 8.94
C GLU A 14 18.71 3.14 9.05
N PHE A 15 17.72 2.37 8.61
CA PHE A 15 16.33 2.72 8.81
C PHE A 15 15.94 2.57 10.28
N VAL A 16 15.16 3.53 10.77
CA VAL A 16 14.56 3.46 12.10
C VAL A 16 13.59 2.28 12.19
N GLN A 17 13.67 1.54 13.29
CA GLN A 17 12.88 0.32 13.49
C GLN A 17 11.56 0.62 14.24
N TYR A 18 10.54 -0.25 14.10
CA TYR A 18 9.25 -0.07 14.74
C TYR A 18 9.35 0.14 16.25
N HIS A 19 10.16 -0.68 16.95
CA HIS A 19 10.31 -0.61 18.40
C HIS A 19 11.02 0.66 18.90
N GLU A 20 11.80 1.32 18.05
CA GLU A 20 12.51 2.55 18.40
C GLU A 20 11.57 3.76 18.40
N ILE A 21 10.60 3.80 17.49
CA ILE A 21 9.71 4.95 17.31
C ILE A 21 8.38 4.84 18.05
N GLU A 22 7.97 3.64 18.43
CA GLU A 22 6.63 3.34 18.97
C GLU A 22 6.22 4.29 20.10
N LYS A 23 7.04 4.37 21.15
CA LYS A 23 6.73 5.18 22.32
C LYS A 23 6.64 6.67 21.98
N GLU A 24 7.62 7.18 21.27
CA GLU A 24 7.67 8.60 20.89
C GLU A 24 6.55 8.99 19.95
N LEU A 25 6.17 8.10 19.02
CA LEU A 25 5.06 8.33 18.10
C LEU A 25 3.73 8.42 18.86
N ILE A 26 3.50 7.50 19.83
CA ILE A 26 2.32 7.52 20.69
C ILE A 26 2.26 8.82 21.49
N GLU A 27 3.37 9.23 22.12
CA GLU A 27 3.47 10.48 22.88
C GLU A 27 3.21 11.70 21.97
N HIS A 28 3.75 11.70 20.77
CA HIS A 28 3.53 12.76 19.77
C HIS A 28 2.07 12.86 19.37
N CYS A 29 1.43 11.74 19.03
CA CYS A 29 0.02 11.71 18.64
C CYS A 29 -0.89 12.21 19.79
N LYS A 30 -0.68 11.74 21.01
CA LYS A 30 -1.44 12.18 22.19
C LYS A 30 -1.25 13.67 22.47
N LYS A 31 -0.03 14.17 22.38
CA LYS A 31 0.30 15.59 22.60
C LYS A 31 -0.40 16.51 21.58
N HIS A 32 -0.51 16.06 20.34
CA HIS A 32 -1.09 16.86 19.25
C HIS A 32 -2.55 16.49 18.95
N HIS A 33 -3.15 15.58 19.73
CA HIS A 33 -4.53 15.12 19.57
C HIS A 33 -4.80 14.47 18.19
N PHE A 34 -3.80 13.77 17.63
CA PHE A 34 -4.01 12.96 16.45
C PHE A 34 -4.72 11.66 16.83
N THR A 35 -5.74 11.29 16.08
CA THR A 35 -6.51 10.07 16.27
C THR A 35 -6.00 8.90 15.45
N HIS A 36 -5.32 9.19 14.36
CA HIS A 36 -4.78 8.19 13.43
C HIS A 36 -3.38 8.58 12.97
N VAL A 37 -2.62 7.57 12.59
CA VAL A 37 -1.35 7.72 11.87
C VAL A 37 -1.52 7.13 10.48
N GLU A 38 -1.30 7.94 9.44
CA GLU A 38 -1.16 7.45 8.08
C GLU A 38 0.31 7.13 7.81
N VAL A 39 0.60 5.88 7.44
CA VAL A 39 1.94 5.39 7.13
C VAL A 39 2.09 5.17 5.63
N MET A 40 3.22 5.61 5.09
CA MET A 40 3.59 5.33 3.69
C MET A 40 3.71 3.82 3.47
N PRO A 41 3.73 3.31 2.21
CA PRO A 41 3.53 1.89 1.96
C PRO A 41 4.46 0.99 2.77
N LEU A 42 3.89 -0.03 3.39
CA LEU A 42 4.61 -1.04 4.17
C LEU A 42 4.80 -2.36 3.41
N CYS A 43 4.24 -2.49 2.21
CA CYS A 43 4.52 -3.61 1.31
C CYS A 43 6.00 -3.67 0.96
N GLU A 44 6.56 -4.87 0.73
CA GLU A 44 7.96 -5.02 0.34
C GLU A 44 8.24 -4.41 -1.03
N TYR A 45 9.40 -3.76 -1.18
CA TYR A 45 9.81 -3.04 -2.37
C TYR A 45 11.34 -3.05 -2.53
N PRO A 46 11.88 -3.00 -3.78
CA PRO A 46 13.31 -3.18 -4.02
C PRO A 46 14.14 -1.89 -3.90
N PHE A 47 13.54 -0.72 -4.12
CA PHE A 47 14.25 0.55 -4.27
C PHE A 47 13.87 1.54 -3.17
N ASP A 48 14.80 1.84 -2.27
CA ASP A 48 14.58 2.71 -1.10
C ASP A 48 14.06 4.11 -1.47
N GLY A 49 14.56 4.67 -2.56
CA GLY A 49 14.14 5.97 -3.06
C GLY A 49 12.68 6.05 -3.52
N SER A 50 12.00 4.91 -3.65
CA SER A 50 10.57 4.87 -3.96
C SER A 50 9.66 5.09 -2.73
N TRP A 51 10.22 5.05 -1.51
CA TRP A 51 9.47 5.13 -0.25
C TRP A 51 8.35 4.09 -0.10
N GLY A 52 8.46 2.97 -0.81
CA GLY A 52 7.48 1.90 -0.82
C GLY A 52 6.41 2.01 -1.93
N TYR A 53 6.38 3.08 -2.72
CA TYR A 53 5.39 3.21 -3.80
C TYR A 53 5.69 2.34 -5.03
N GLN A 54 6.83 1.67 -5.08
CA GLN A 54 7.19 0.70 -6.12
C GLN A 54 7.21 -0.72 -5.55
N CYS A 55 6.03 -1.24 -5.23
CA CYS A 55 5.87 -2.53 -4.54
C CYS A 55 6.25 -3.73 -5.42
N THR A 56 6.75 -4.78 -4.75
CA THR A 56 6.92 -6.14 -5.28
C THR A 56 6.12 -7.16 -4.48
N GLY A 57 6.03 -7.00 -3.16
CA GLY A 57 5.42 -7.96 -2.25
C GLY A 57 4.11 -7.47 -1.63
N TYR A 58 2.98 -7.68 -2.31
CA TYR A 58 1.66 -7.20 -1.85
C TYR A 58 1.15 -7.90 -0.58
N PHE A 59 1.68 -9.09 -0.27
CA PHE A 59 1.34 -9.89 0.91
C PHE A 59 2.52 -10.04 1.89
N SER A 60 3.50 -9.14 1.81
CA SER A 60 4.63 -9.13 2.73
C SER A 60 4.97 -7.72 3.17
N SER A 61 5.22 -7.56 4.48
CA SER A 61 5.76 -6.31 5.00
C SER A 61 7.23 -6.16 4.62
N THR A 62 7.64 -4.92 4.36
CA THR A 62 9.06 -4.63 4.13
C THR A 62 9.88 -5.01 5.36
N SER A 63 11.04 -5.59 5.14
CA SER A 63 11.99 -5.97 6.20
C SER A 63 12.82 -4.80 6.73
N ARG A 64 12.69 -3.62 6.13
CA ARG A 64 13.50 -2.43 6.44
C ARG A 64 13.32 -1.91 7.86
N TYR A 65 12.10 -2.00 8.38
CA TYR A 65 11.70 -1.37 9.65
C TYR A 65 11.51 -2.39 10.78
N GLY A 66 11.83 -3.65 10.53
CA GLY A 66 11.67 -4.76 11.45
C GLY A 66 10.99 -5.97 10.83
N THR A 67 10.72 -6.96 11.66
CA THR A 67 10.01 -8.18 11.29
C THR A 67 8.50 -7.92 11.17
N ASN A 68 7.79 -8.86 10.53
CA ASN A 68 6.33 -8.83 10.46
C ASN A 68 5.66 -8.88 11.85
N HIS A 69 6.26 -9.58 12.83
CA HIS A 69 5.76 -9.60 14.21
C HIS A 69 5.95 -8.25 14.92
N GLU A 70 7.05 -7.56 14.66
CA GLU A 70 7.28 -6.21 15.19
C GLU A 70 6.31 -5.20 14.59
N LEU A 71 5.96 -5.32 13.30
CA LEU A 71 4.88 -4.52 12.71
C LEU A 71 3.53 -4.79 13.38
N MET A 72 3.17 -6.06 13.61
CA MET A 72 1.94 -6.41 14.33
C MET A 72 1.93 -5.83 15.75
N HIS A 73 3.06 -5.90 16.45
CA HIS A 73 3.22 -5.30 17.78
C HIS A 73 3.05 -3.78 17.72
N PHE A 74 3.67 -3.13 16.76
CA PHE A 74 3.59 -1.68 16.56
C PHE A 74 2.14 -1.20 16.33
N VAL A 75 1.39 -1.89 15.46
CA VAL A 75 -0.04 -1.58 15.24
C VAL A 75 -0.84 -1.79 16.54
N ASN A 76 -0.60 -2.91 17.23
CA ASN A 76 -1.29 -3.19 18.49
C ASN A 76 -1.02 -2.12 19.56
N ALA A 77 0.22 -1.66 19.70
CA ALA A 77 0.59 -0.63 20.67
C ALA A 77 -0.08 0.73 20.37
N LEU A 78 -0.21 1.08 19.08
CA LEU A 78 -0.98 2.26 18.67
C LEU A 78 -2.46 2.11 19.03
N HIS A 79 -3.07 0.94 18.78
CA HIS A 79 -4.45 0.65 19.15
C HIS A 79 -4.68 0.70 20.67
N GLU A 80 -3.78 0.13 21.48
CA GLU A 80 -3.85 0.24 22.95
C GLU A 80 -3.78 1.69 23.44
N ALA A 81 -3.13 2.55 22.67
CA ALA A 81 -3.07 3.98 22.92
C ALA A 81 -4.29 4.77 22.40
N GLY A 82 -5.22 4.11 21.71
CA GLY A 82 -6.40 4.70 21.08
C GLY A 82 -6.10 5.43 19.78
N ILE A 83 -5.05 5.00 19.05
CA ILE A 83 -4.60 5.61 17.78
C ILE A 83 -4.78 4.57 16.68
N GLY A 84 -5.58 4.91 15.64
CA GLY A 84 -5.76 4.08 14.46
C GLY A 84 -4.59 4.18 13.49
N VAL A 85 -4.46 3.17 12.62
CA VAL A 85 -3.39 3.08 11.60
C VAL A 85 -4.01 3.00 10.21
N ILE A 86 -3.68 3.96 9.36
CA ILE A 86 -4.04 3.97 7.93
C ILE A 86 -2.77 3.68 7.14
N MET A 87 -2.83 2.75 6.20
CA MET A 87 -1.68 2.40 5.37
C MET A 87 -1.88 2.85 3.92
N ASP A 88 -0.85 3.44 3.32
CA ASP A 88 -0.83 3.67 1.88
C ASP A 88 -0.75 2.33 1.13
N PHE A 89 -1.72 2.09 0.27
CA PHE A 89 -1.82 0.92 -0.58
C PHE A 89 -1.73 1.32 -2.05
N VAL A 90 -0.93 0.58 -2.84
CA VAL A 90 -0.60 0.93 -4.23
C VAL A 90 -1.23 -0.07 -5.22
N PRO A 91 -2.55 0.01 -5.50
CA PRO A 91 -3.22 -0.97 -6.36
C PRO A 91 -3.15 -0.64 -7.85
N VAL A 92 -2.44 0.42 -8.25
CA VAL A 92 -2.46 0.95 -9.62
C VAL A 92 -1.31 0.43 -10.45
N HIS A 93 -0.13 0.32 -9.84
CA HIS A 93 1.08 -0.07 -10.55
C HIS A 93 2.06 -0.87 -9.68
N PHE A 94 3.00 -1.56 -10.32
CA PHE A 94 4.03 -2.36 -9.67
C PHE A 94 5.35 -2.28 -10.46
N VAL A 95 6.47 -2.67 -9.82
CA VAL A 95 7.79 -2.64 -10.49
C VAL A 95 7.94 -3.76 -11.51
N LYS A 96 8.81 -3.53 -12.50
CA LYS A 96 9.09 -4.44 -13.62
C LYS A 96 10.32 -5.32 -13.40
N ASP A 97 10.77 -5.48 -12.15
CA ASP A 97 11.93 -6.32 -11.85
C ASP A 97 11.67 -7.78 -12.23
N ASN A 98 12.69 -8.46 -12.76
CA ASN A 98 12.59 -9.82 -13.31
C ASN A 98 12.11 -10.89 -12.33
N TYR A 99 12.19 -10.64 -11.03
CA TYR A 99 11.71 -11.52 -9.96
C TYR A 99 10.33 -11.11 -9.42
N ALA A 100 9.74 -10.05 -9.97
CA ALA A 100 8.44 -9.50 -9.54
C ALA A 100 7.29 -9.96 -10.45
N LEU A 101 6.20 -9.17 -10.49
CA LEU A 101 4.97 -9.55 -11.19
C LEU A 101 5.01 -9.31 -12.71
N GLY A 102 5.94 -8.46 -13.20
CA GLY A 102 6.01 -8.12 -14.62
C GLY A 102 6.33 -9.32 -15.48
N MET A 103 5.51 -9.56 -16.52
CA MET A 103 5.66 -10.73 -17.41
C MET A 103 5.83 -12.04 -16.65
N PHE A 104 5.05 -12.23 -15.58
CA PHE A 104 5.23 -13.26 -14.56
C PHE A 104 5.35 -14.69 -15.11
N ASP A 105 4.57 -15.02 -16.13
CA ASP A 105 4.59 -16.32 -16.83
C ASP A 105 5.16 -16.21 -18.25
N GLY A 106 5.85 -15.12 -18.56
CA GLY A 106 6.32 -14.79 -19.92
C GLY A 106 5.28 -14.04 -20.76
N THR A 107 4.11 -13.77 -20.19
CA THR A 107 3.04 -12.97 -20.81
C THR A 107 2.62 -11.82 -19.88
N PRO A 108 1.90 -10.79 -20.37
CA PRO A 108 1.36 -9.72 -19.50
C PRO A 108 0.19 -10.26 -18.65
N LEU A 109 0.53 -11.01 -17.58
CA LEU A 109 -0.44 -11.65 -16.70
C LEU A 109 -1.17 -10.62 -15.84
N TYR A 110 -0.43 -9.76 -15.15
CA TYR A 110 -0.98 -8.74 -14.25
C TYR A 110 -1.21 -7.40 -14.92
N GLU A 111 -0.36 -7.05 -15.87
CA GLU A 111 -0.39 -5.78 -16.57
C GLU A 111 -1.29 -5.79 -17.82
N TYR A 112 -1.51 -4.61 -18.39
CA TYR A 112 -2.15 -4.47 -19.70
C TYR A 112 -1.25 -5.02 -20.79
N SER A 113 -1.85 -5.61 -21.85
CA SER A 113 -1.10 -6.15 -23.00
C SER A 113 -0.62 -5.08 -23.97
N LYS A 114 -1.30 -3.92 -23.99
CA LYS A 114 -0.92 -2.79 -24.86
C LYS A 114 0.13 -1.94 -24.15
N PRO A 115 1.29 -1.67 -24.78
CA PRO A 115 2.38 -0.91 -24.17
C PRO A 115 1.95 0.49 -23.67
N GLU A 116 1.06 1.17 -24.39
CA GLU A 116 0.55 2.49 -24.00
C GLU A 116 -0.24 2.46 -22.69
N ASP A 117 -0.94 1.37 -22.40
CA ASP A 117 -1.74 1.19 -21.18
C ASP A 117 -0.91 0.52 -20.07
N ALA A 118 0.05 -0.33 -20.45
CA ALA A 118 0.88 -1.10 -19.53
C ALA A 118 1.93 -0.27 -18.79
N ASN A 119 2.38 0.84 -19.35
CA ASN A 119 3.47 1.62 -18.79
C ASN A 119 2.95 2.83 -18.02
N SER A 120 3.40 2.99 -16.77
CA SER A 120 3.16 4.22 -16.02
C SER A 120 4.21 5.29 -16.35
N GLU A 121 3.91 6.52 -15.98
CA GLU A 121 4.85 7.64 -16.07
C GLU A 121 6.08 7.50 -15.16
N TRP A 122 5.99 6.63 -14.14
CA TRP A 122 7.07 6.34 -13.18
C TRP A 122 7.96 5.16 -13.58
N GLY A 123 7.83 4.63 -14.81
CA GLY A 123 8.60 3.49 -15.29
C GLY A 123 8.12 2.12 -14.78
N THR A 124 7.04 2.08 -14.02
CA THR A 124 6.40 0.86 -13.50
C THR A 124 5.37 0.28 -14.47
N ALA A 125 4.83 -0.90 -14.19
CA ALA A 125 3.75 -1.51 -14.96
C ALA A 125 2.40 -1.23 -14.30
N ASN A 126 1.38 -0.88 -15.11
CA ASN A 126 0.02 -0.69 -14.62
C ASN A 126 -0.73 -2.03 -14.52
N PHE A 127 -1.41 -2.27 -13.40
CA PHE A 127 -2.31 -3.40 -13.26
C PHE A 127 -3.49 -3.33 -14.23
N ASN A 128 -3.78 -4.45 -14.89
CA ASN A 128 -4.96 -4.56 -15.73
C ASN A 128 -6.22 -4.79 -14.89
N LEU A 129 -6.84 -3.69 -14.47
CA LEU A 129 -8.03 -3.71 -13.59
C LEU A 129 -9.33 -4.16 -14.31
N TRP A 130 -9.25 -4.63 -15.54
CA TRP A 130 -10.34 -5.33 -16.24
C TRP A 130 -10.29 -6.85 -16.04
N LYS A 131 -9.15 -7.40 -15.63
CA LYS A 131 -9.00 -8.83 -15.35
C LYS A 131 -9.51 -9.16 -13.94
N GLU A 132 -10.43 -10.12 -13.83
CA GLU A 132 -11.00 -10.54 -12.55
C GLU A 132 -9.93 -11.16 -11.61
N GLU A 133 -8.95 -11.86 -12.17
CA GLU A 133 -7.85 -12.46 -11.41
C GLU A 133 -6.96 -11.38 -10.78
N VAL A 134 -6.69 -10.29 -11.50
CA VAL A 134 -5.92 -9.16 -10.99
C VAL A 134 -6.69 -8.42 -9.91
N ARG A 135 -7.99 -8.21 -10.11
CA ARG A 135 -8.89 -7.64 -9.10
C ARG A 135 -8.92 -8.50 -7.84
N SER A 136 -9.08 -9.84 -8.01
CA SER A 136 -9.07 -10.79 -6.89
C SER A 136 -7.77 -10.73 -6.12
N PHE A 137 -6.62 -10.70 -6.81
CA PHE A 137 -5.30 -10.55 -6.20
C PHE A 137 -5.21 -9.28 -5.34
N LEU A 138 -5.57 -8.12 -5.89
CA LEU A 138 -5.47 -6.84 -5.19
C LEU A 138 -6.48 -6.70 -4.04
N MET A 139 -7.72 -7.19 -4.21
CA MET A 139 -8.71 -7.21 -3.13
C MET A 139 -8.29 -8.14 -1.99
N SER A 140 -7.70 -9.29 -2.33
CA SER A 140 -7.15 -10.21 -1.32
C SER A 140 -5.96 -9.59 -0.57
N ALA A 141 -5.10 -8.84 -1.27
CA ALA A 141 -4.01 -8.11 -0.63
C ALA A 141 -4.52 -7.01 0.31
N ALA A 142 -5.52 -6.24 -0.12
CA ALA A 142 -6.15 -5.23 0.73
C ALA A 142 -6.77 -5.85 1.98
N ASN A 143 -7.53 -6.95 1.82
CA ASN A 143 -8.10 -7.69 2.95
C ASN A 143 -7.03 -8.26 3.89
N PHE A 144 -5.92 -8.77 3.35
CA PHE A 144 -4.80 -9.30 4.13
C PHE A 144 -4.23 -8.25 5.10
N TRP A 145 -4.03 -7.01 4.66
CA TRP A 145 -3.51 -5.95 5.50
C TRP A 145 -4.46 -5.58 6.64
N ILE A 146 -5.76 -5.56 6.39
CA ILE A 146 -6.77 -5.28 7.42
C ILE A 146 -6.95 -6.48 8.36
N ASP A 147 -6.95 -7.71 7.85
CA ASP A 147 -7.26 -8.91 8.63
C ASP A 147 -6.06 -9.41 9.44
N VAL A 148 -4.85 -9.36 8.88
CA VAL A 148 -3.64 -9.92 9.48
C VAL A 148 -2.85 -8.88 10.28
N TYR A 149 -2.68 -7.68 9.75
CA TYR A 149 -1.95 -6.60 10.42
C TYR A 149 -2.85 -5.62 11.19
N HIS A 150 -4.18 -5.77 11.05
CA HIS A 150 -5.18 -4.96 11.73
C HIS A 150 -5.07 -3.46 11.45
N VAL A 151 -4.63 -3.06 10.23
CA VAL A 151 -4.73 -1.65 9.84
C VAL A 151 -6.19 -1.25 9.74
N ASP A 152 -6.52 -0.04 10.18
CA ASP A 152 -7.91 0.44 10.27
C ASP A 152 -8.44 0.96 8.93
N GLY A 153 -7.54 1.29 8.02
CA GLY A 153 -7.93 1.78 6.71
C GLY A 153 -6.78 1.75 5.71
N LEU A 154 -7.13 1.90 4.44
CA LEU A 154 -6.20 1.98 3.33
C LEU A 154 -6.37 3.30 2.58
N ARG A 155 -5.29 4.06 2.45
CA ARG A 155 -5.23 5.19 1.54
C ARG A 155 -4.76 4.70 0.18
N MET A 156 -5.54 4.91 -0.85
CA MET A 156 -5.25 4.45 -2.22
C MET A 156 -4.36 5.45 -2.94
N ASP A 157 -3.16 5.00 -3.32
CA ASP A 157 -2.24 5.81 -4.09
C ASP A 157 -2.60 5.89 -5.59
N ALA A 158 -2.20 6.98 -6.24
CA ALA A 158 -2.28 7.20 -7.70
C ALA A 158 -3.66 6.97 -8.34
N ILE A 159 -4.75 7.23 -7.61
CA ILE A 159 -6.13 6.92 -8.05
C ILE A 159 -6.50 7.61 -9.36
N SER A 160 -6.03 8.82 -9.60
CA SER A 160 -6.27 9.52 -10.87
C SER A 160 -5.71 8.73 -12.08
N ASN A 161 -4.58 8.06 -11.90
CA ASN A 161 -3.95 7.22 -12.92
C ASN A 161 -4.68 5.90 -13.14
N ALA A 162 -5.43 5.42 -12.14
CA ALA A 162 -6.32 4.27 -12.31
C ALA A 162 -7.64 4.64 -12.99
N ILE A 163 -8.30 5.72 -12.52
CA ILE A 163 -9.64 6.12 -12.96
C ILE A 163 -9.64 6.71 -14.37
N PHE A 164 -8.61 7.48 -14.71
CA PHE A 164 -8.48 8.07 -16.05
C PHE A 164 -7.34 7.43 -16.83
N TRP A 165 -7.61 7.09 -18.09
CA TRP A 165 -6.57 6.54 -18.95
C TRP A 165 -5.35 7.46 -18.99
N HIS A 166 -4.17 6.90 -18.68
CA HIS A 166 -2.89 7.61 -18.58
C HIS A 166 -2.91 8.81 -17.62
N GLY A 167 -3.71 8.73 -16.55
CA GLY A 167 -3.83 9.80 -15.56
C GLY A 167 -4.50 11.09 -16.04
N ASN A 168 -5.02 11.10 -17.27
CA ASN A 168 -5.58 12.30 -17.91
C ASN A 168 -7.08 12.15 -18.16
N LYS A 169 -7.88 13.00 -17.51
CA LYS A 169 -9.34 13.01 -17.65
C LYS A 169 -9.85 13.16 -19.09
N ASN A 170 -9.05 13.78 -19.96
CA ASN A 170 -9.42 13.96 -21.36
C ASN A 170 -9.31 12.66 -22.17
N ASN A 171 -8.61 11.65 -21.68
CA ASN A 171 -8.49 10.33 -22.32
C ASN A 171 -9.67 9.40 -21.99
N GLY A 172 -10.62 9.87 -21.16
CA GLY A 172 -11.78 9.12 -20.73
C GLY A 172 -11.55 8.31 -19.46
N VAL A 173 -12.66 7.72 -18.99
CA VAL A 173 -12.69 6.97 -17.72
C VAL A 173 -12.37 5.50 -17.98
N ASN A 174 -11.55 4.92 -17.12
CA ASN A 174 -11.30 3.49 -17.02
C ASN A 174 -12.38 2.85 -16.14
N GLU A 175 -13.47 2.43 -16.76
CA GLU A 175 -14.62 1.83 -16.03
C GLU A 175 -14.21 0.58 -15.25
N GLY A 176 -13.21 -0.18 -15.72
CA GLY A 176 -12.69 -1.34 -15.01
C GLY A 176 -12.06 -0.97 -13.67
N ALA A 177 -11.34 0.14 -13.61
CA ALA A 177 -10.78 0.67 -12.37
C ALA A 177 -11.88 1.19 -11.43
N CYS A 178 -12.87 1.89 -11.96
CA CYS A 178 -13.99 2.38 -11.17
C CYS A 178 -14.78 1.22 -10.53
N ASP A 179 -15.06 0.17 -11.30
CA ASP A 179 -15.75 -1.02 -10.81
C ASP A 179 -14.90 -1.76 -9.75
N PHE A 180 -13.60 -1.92 -9.99
CA PHE A 180 -12.67 -2.49 -9.00
C PHE A 180 -12.73 -1.75 -7.66
N MET A 181 -12.65 -0.42 -7.65
CA MET A 181 -12.68 0.38 -6.42
C MET A 181 -14.01 0.22 -5.66
N LYS A 182 -15.14 0.21 -6.38
CA LYS A 182 -16.47 -0.02 -5.78
C LYS A 182 -16.57 -1.41 -5.15
N ARG A 183 -16.13 -2.43 -5.87
CA ARG A 183 -16.17 -3.83 -5.40
C ARG A 183 -15.26 -4.05 -4.20
N MET A 184 -14.07 -3.49 -4.21
CA MET A 184 -13.13 -3.57 -3.10
C MET A 184 -13.70 -2.90 -1.84
N ASN A 185 -14.23 -1.67 -1.95
CA ASN A 185 -14.89 -1.00 -0.83
C ASN A 185 -16.06 -1.81 -0.25
N HIS A 186 -16.88 -2.38 -1.13
CA HIS A 186 -18.00 -3.21 -0.71
C HIS A 186 -17.52 -4.46 0.04
N LEU A 187 -16.56 -5.18 -0.52
CA LEU A 187 -16.02 -6.40 0.07
C LEU A 187 -15.37 -6.12 1.44
N LEU A 188 -14.56 -5.08 1.55
CA LEU A 188 -13.90 -4.74 2.81
C LEU A 188 -14.90 -4.32 3.87
N ASN A 189 -15.91 -3.53 3.51
CA ASN A 189 -16.99 -3.15 4.43
C ASN A 189 -17.81 -4.37 4.91
N GLU A 190 -18.12 -5.33 4.04
CA GLU A 190 -18.84 -6.54 4.43
C GLU A 190 -17.98 -7.45 5.32
N ALA A 191 -16.72 -7.65 4.96
CA ALA A 191 -15.82 -8.55 5.69
C ALA A 191 -15.48 -8.02 7.10
N HIS A 192 -15.45 -6.69 7.26
CA HIS A 192 -15.00 -6.02 8.49
C HIS A 192 -16.11 -5.19 9.17
N GLN A 193 -17.40 -5.56 8.98
CA GLN A 193 -18.52 -4.92 9.67
C GLN A 193 -18.32 -4.91 11.18
N GLY A 194 -18.24 -3.69 11.77
CA GLY A 194 -18.04 -3.48 13.20
C GLY A 194 -16.58 -3.21 13.61
N LYS A 195 -15.61 -3.30 12.70
CA LYS A 195 -14.31 -2.64 12.88
C LYS A 195 -14.48 -1.20 12.37
N SER A 196 -14.33 -0.22 13.25
CA SER A 196 -14.41 1.20 12.87
C SER A 196 -13.29 1.48 11.87
N CYS A 197 -13.63 1.80 10.65
CA CYS A 197 -12.72 2.43 9.70
C CYS A 197 -12.78 3.93 9.89
#